data_4c80297f24f1d6e61c25bf186ef8ae30
#
_entry.id   4c80297f24f1d6e61c25bf186ef8ae30
#
_cell.length_a   1.000
_cell.length_b   1.000
_cell.length_c   1.000
_cell.angle_alpha   90.00
_cell.angle_beta   90.00
_cell.angle_gamma   90.00
#
_symmetry.space_group_name_H-M   'P 1'
#
loop_
_entity.id
_entity.type
_entity.pdbx_description
1 polymer ?
#
loop_
_entity_poly.entity_id
_entity_poly.type
_entity_poly.pdbx_seq_one_letter_code
_entity_poly.pdbx_strand_id
1 'polypeptide(L)'
;MDPPTEASITGLEHLSFGTGSRACSGQFIASRLLYSALVRILSSYKIVASKESPPNTDYVEYNQFKTALVAIPREFKVKLIPRDAGVFDDCLAAAEERTREHYKE
;
A
#
# COMPACT_ATOMS: atom_id res chain seq x y z
N MET A 1 -27.96 4.73 -15.17
CA MET A 1 -26.79 3.83 -15.20
C MET A 1 -26.62 3.32 -13.78
N ASP A 2 -26.99 2.07 -13.54
CA ASP A 2 -26.91 1.51 -12.19
C ASP A 2 -25.45 1.38 -11.76
N PRO A 3 -25.13 1.61 -10.48
CA PRO A 3 -23.77 1.42 -9.98
C PRO A 3 -23.33 -0.04 -10.19
N PRO A 4 -22.08 -0.28 -10.56
CA PRO A 4 -21.58 -1.63 -10.73
C PRO A 4 -21.73 -2.41 -9.42
N THR A 5 -22.37 -3.57 -9.49
CA THR A 5 -22.45 -4.49 -8.34
C THR A 5 -21.06 -5.09 -8.05
N GLU A 6 -20.78 -5.49 -6.82
CA GLU A 6 -19.52 -6.14 -6.45
C GLU A 6 -19.14 -7.28 -7.39
N ALA A 7 -20.11 -8.05 -7.87
CA ALA A 7 -19.91 -9.13 -8.84
C ALA A 7 -19.43 -8.63 -10.22
N SER A 8 -19.73 -7.39 -10.61
CA SER A 8 -19.29 -6.81 -11.88
C SER A 8 -17.88 -6.23 -11.83
N ILE A 9 -17.36 -5.99 -10.63
CA ILE A 9 -15.98 -5.49 -10.41
C ILE A 9 -15.00 -6.67 -10.29
N THR A 10 -15.49 -7.83 -9.87
CA THR A 10 -14.70 -9.05 -9.75
C THR A 10 -14.28 -9.53 -11.14
N GLY A 11 -13.00 -9.43 -11.45
CA GLY A 11 -12.45 -9.83 -12.76
C GLY A 11 -12.14 -8.70 -13.72
N LEU A 12 -12.40 -7.43 -13.36
CA LEU A 12 -11.87 -6.32 -14.13
C LEU A 12 -10.35 -6.27 -14.03
N GLU A 13 -9.70 -6.14 -15.18
CA GLU A 13 -8.27 -6.02 -15.25
C GLU A 13 -7.81 -4.73 -14.55
N HIS A 14 -6.76 -4.83 -13.75
CA HIS A 14 -6.22 -3.70 -13.01
C HIS A 14 -5.43 -2.77 -13.95
N LEU A 15 -6.00 -1.62 -14.27
CA LEU A 15 -5.47 -0.70 -15.29
C LEU A 15 -4.39 0.27 -14.78
N SER A 16 -3.97 0.18 -13.51
CA SER A 16 -2.98 1.12 -12.95
C SER A 16 -1.64 1.13 -13.68
N PHE A 17 -1.31 0.08 -14.39
CA PHE A 17 -0.10 -0.02 -15.20
C PHE A 17 -0.35 0.17 -16.70
N GLY A 18 -1.55 0.60 -17.09
CA GLY A 18 -1.95 0.73 -18.48
C GLY A 18 -2.24 -0.62 -19.14
N THR A 19 -2.42 -0.59 -20.46
CA THR A 19 -2.79 -1.77 -21.25
C THR A 19 -2.08 -1.80 -22.61
N GLY A 20 -2.09 -2.97 -23.23
CA GLY A 20 -1.60 -3.18 -24.59
C GLY A 20 -0.12 -2.84 -24.75
N SER A 21 0.25 -2.32 -25.92
CA SER A 21 1.65 -2.03 -26.28
C SER A 21 2.29 -0.88 -25.47
N ARG A 22 1.49 -0.13 -24.71
CA ARG A 22 1.91 0.97 -23.84
C ARG A 22 1.83 0.62 -22.35
N ALA A 23 1.61 -0.65 -22.02
CA ALA A 23 1.68 -1.11 -20.63
C ALA A 23 3.04 -0.81 -20.00
N CYS A 24 3.04 -0.53 -18.70
CA CYS A 24 4.26 -0.20 -17.97
C CYS A 24 5.26 -1.36 -18.00
N SER A 25 6.45 -1.15 -18.52
CA SER A 25 7.52 -2.16 -18.55
C SER A 25 8.04 -2.53 -17.17
N GLY A 26 7.88 -1.63 -16.19
CA GLY A 26 8.26 -1.85 -14.79
C GLY A 26 7.20 -2.53 -13.91
N GLN A 27 6.05 -2.92 -14.46
CA GLN A 27 4.93 -3.49 -13.71
C GLN A 27 5.34 -4.66 -12.82
N PHE A 28 6.17 -5.55 -13.32
CA PHE A 28 6.63 -6.73 -12.58
C PHE A 28 7.46 -6.36 -11.34
N ILE A 29 8.38 -5.41 -11.50
CA ILE A 29 9.23 -4.92 -10.41
C ILE A 29 8.38 -4.16 -9.39
N ALA A 30 7.52 -3.25 -9.85
CA ALA A 30 6.62 -2.47 -8.99
C ALA A 30 5.70 -3.38 -8.17
N SER A 31 5.09 -4.40 -8.78
CA SER A 31 4.23 -5.36 -8.08
C SER A 31 4.99 -6.14 -7.02
N ARG A 32 6.22 -6.56 -7.29
CA ARG A 32 7.06 -7.24 -6.30
C ARG A 32 7.45 -6.35 -5.13
N LEU A 33 7.80 -5.10 -5.40
CA LEU A 33 8.11 -4.12 -4.35
C LEU A 33 6.90 -3.85 -3.45
N LEU A 34 5.73 -3.61 -4.06
CA LEU A 34 4.48 -3.40 -3.32
C LEU A 34 4.12 -4.62 -2.47
N TYR A 35 4.19 -5.82 -3.05
CA TYR A 35 3.92 -7.06 -2.32
C TYR A 35 4.86 -7.24 -1.13
N SER A 36 6.17 -7.05 -1.35
CA SER A 36 7.17 -7.16 -0.28
C SER A 36 6.95 -6.13 0.84
N ALA A 37 6.62 -4.89 0.48
CA ALA A 37 6.32 -3.85 1.45
C ALA A 37 5.05 -4.18 2.26
N LEU A 38 3.98 -4.60 1.60
CA LEU A 38 2.72 -4.98 2.25
C LEU A 38 2.91 -6.17 3.20
N VAL A 39 3.61 -7.22 2.76
CA VAL A 39 3.90 -8.38 3.61
C VAL A 39 4.67 -7.97 4.86
N ARG A 40 5.71 -7.15 4.72
CA ARG A 40 6.50 -6.66 5.86
C ARG A 40 5.68 -5.80 6.81
N ILE A 41 4.88 -4.87 6.30
CA ILE A 41 4.04 -4.02 7.13
C ILE A 41 2.98 -4.84 7.86
N LEU A 42 2.25 -5.71 7.16
CA LEU A 42 1.15 -6.48 7.73
C LEU A 42 1.62 -7.59 8.67
N SER A 43 2.82 -8.15 8.46
CA SER A 43 3.41 -9.12 9.39
C SER A 43 3.89 -8.47 10.69
N SER A 44 4.45 -7.25 10.60
CA SER A 44 5.03 -6.55 11.74
C SER A 44 4.01 -5.73 12.52
N TYR A 45 3.00 -5.17 11.84
CA TYR A 45 2.04 -4.24 12.44
C TYR A 45 0.59 -4.65 12.23
N LYS A 46 -0.25 -4.24 13.18
CA LYS A 46 -1.70 -4.12 13.01
C LYS A 46 -2.01 -2.67 12.63
N ILE A 47 -2.69 -2.48 11.51
CA ILE A 47 -3.12 -1.17 11.04
C ILE A 47 -4.52 -0.90 11.59
N VAL A 48 -4.69 0.21 12.29
CA VAL A 48 -5.97 0.63 12.86
C VAL A 48 -6.28 2.04 12.37
N ALA A 49 -7.48 2.24 11.86
CA ALA A 49 -7.94 3.56 11.44
C ALA A 49 -8.00 4.52 12.63
N SER A 50 -7.58 5.76 12.44
CA SER A 50 -7.76 6.81 13.44
C SER A 50 -9.22 7.25 13.49
N LYS A 51 -9.75 7.45 14.69
CA LYS A 51 -11.11 7.98 14.88
C LYS A 51 -11.22 9.45 14.47
N GLU A 52 -10.12 10.20 14.53
CA GLU A 52 -10.07 11.62 14.21
C GLU A 52 -10.11 11.89 12.71
N SER A 53 -9.47 11.05 11.93
CA SER A 53 -9.39 11.19 10.48
C SER A 53 -9.38 9.80 9.84
N PRO A 54 -10.56 9.14 9.76
CA PRO A 54 -10.66 7.82 9.16
C PRO A 54 -10.44 7.88 7.65
N PRO A 55 -9.93 6.81 7.02
CA PRO A 55 -9.81 6.73 5.58
C PRO A 55 -11.19 6.77 4.92
N ASN A 56 -11.32 7.55 3.85
CA ASN A 56 -12.52 7.51 3.03
C ASN A 56 -12.46 6.29 2.11
N THR A 57 -13.41 5.38 2.27
CA THR A 57 -13.52 4.15 1.47
C THR A 57 -14.53 4.26 0.32
N ASP A 58 -15.16 5.42 0.16
CA ASP A 58 -16.04 5.66 -0.98
C ASP A 58 -15.22 5.76 -2.26
N TYR A 59 -15.54 4.89 -3.24
CA TYR A 59 -14.78 4.76 -4.49
C TYR A 59 -14.86 6.00 -5.41
N VAL A 60 -15.83 6.89 -5.18
CA VAL A 60 -15.98 8.15 -5.92
C VAL A 60 -15.31 9.31 -5.19
N GLU A 61 -15.47 9.36 -3.88
CA GLU A 61 -15.07 10.50 -3.05
C GLU A 61 -13.69 10.37 -2.39
N TYR A 62 -13.05 9.18 -2.48
CA TYR A 62 -11.73 8.98 -1.89
C TYR A 62 -10.67 9.90 -2.52
N ASN A 63 -10.85 10.27 -3.79
CA ASN A 63 -9.88 11.07 -4.53
C ASN A 63 -9.99 12.56 -4.16
N GLN A 64 -8.88 13.14 -3.73
CA GLN A 64 -8.81 14.55 -3.37
C GLN A 64 -9.02 15.48 -4.57
N PHE A 65 -8.54 15.08 -5.74
CA PHE A 65 -8.60 15.86 -6.97
C PHE A 65 -9.26 15.06 -8.09
N LYS A 66 -10.54 15.31 -8.34
CA LYS A 66 -11.34 14.58 -9.35
C LYS A 66 -10.81 14.73 -10.79
N THR A 67 -10.04 15.77 -11.06
CA THR A 67 -9.48 16.09 -12.40
C THR A 67 -8.00 15.69 -12.54
N ALA A 68 -7.38 15.15 -11.50
CA ALA A 68 -6.00 14.71 -11.57
C ALA A 68 -5.87 13.41 -12.38
N LEU A 69 -4.77 13.30 -13.13
CA LEU A 69 -4.44 12.09 -13.90
C LEU A 69 -4.20 10.89 -12.98
N VAL A 70 -3.69 11.14 -11.78
CA VAL A 70 -3.45 10.12 -10.75
C VAL A 70 -4.38 10.39 -9.57
N ALA A 71 -5.10 9.38 -9.13
CA ALA A 71 -5.94 9.47 -7.96
C ALA A 71 -5.07 9.58 -6.68
N ILE A 72 -5.33 10.62 -5.90
CA ILE A 72 -4.65 10.87 -4.64
C ILE A 72 -5.70 10.76 -3.54
N PRO A 73 -5.58 9.81 -2.61
CA PRO A 73 -6.54 9.70 -1.51
C PRO A 73 -6.52 10.97 -0.65
N ARG A 74 -7.67 11.32 -0.11
CA ARG A 74 -7.79 12.40 0.87
C ARG A 74 -6.92 12.07 2.08
N GLU A 75 -6.43 13.10 2.76
CA GLU A 75 -5.61 12.91 3.95
C GLU A 75 -6.35 12.09 5.01
N PHE A 76 -5.70 11.06 5.51
CA PHE A 76 -6.21 10.21 6.58
C PHE A 76 -5.08 9.79 7.52
N LYS A 77 -5.44 9.38 8.74
CA LYS A 77 -4.48 8.92 9.73
C LYS A 77 -4.73 7.46 10.09
N VAL A 78 -3.67 6.72 10.25
CA VAL A 78 -3.69 5.36 10.75
C VAL A 78 -2.73 5.21 11.93
N LYS A 79 -3.02 4.28 12.83
CA LYS A 79 -2.08 3.85 13.88
C LYS A 79 -1.47 2.52 13.47
N LEU A 80 -0.17 2.44 13.54
CA LEU A 80 0.58 1.20 13.38
C LEU A 80 0.89 0.66 14.78
N ILE A 81 0.33 -0.48 15.12
CA ILE A 81 0.54 -1.15 16.40
C ILE A 81 1.40 -2.38 16.14
N PRO A 82 2.62 -2.48 16.70
CA PRO A 82 3.44 -3.67 16.57
C PRO A 82 2.66 -4.91 17.03
N ARG A 83 2.75 -6.01 16.29
CA ARG A 83 2.09 -7.28 16.65
C ARG A 83 2.78 -7.96 17.81
N ASP A 84 4.11 -7.92 17.81
CA ASP A 84 4.99 -8.38 18.88
C ASP A 84 6.15 -7.39 19.01
N ALA A 85 6.14 -6.57 20.06
CA ALA A 85 7.11 -5.51 20.24
C ALA A 85 8.53 -6.07 20.46
N GLY A 86 8.66 -7.18 21.20
CA GLY A 86 9.96 -7.79 21.49
C GLY A 86 10.63 -8.36 20.23
N VAL A 87 9.89 -9.17 19.47
CA VAL A 87 10.38 -9.72 18.20
C VAL A 87 10.66 -8.62 17.18
N PHE A 88 9.85 -7.56 17.19
CA PHE A 88 10.07 -6.43 16.28
C PHE A 88 11.39 -5.69 16.58
N ASP A 89 11.66 -5.40 17.84
CA ASP A 89 12.88 -4.71 18.27
C ASP A 89 14.12 -5.56 17.98
N ASP A 90 14.07 -6.86 18.20
CA ASP A 90 15.15 -7.80 17.87
C ASP A 90 15.41 -7.85 16.35
N CYS A 91 14.34 -7.91 15.54
CA CYS A 91 14.46 -7.88 14.09
C CYS A 91 15.01 -6.56 13.56
N LEU A 92 14.63 -5.44 14.18
CA LEU A 92 15.11 -4.12 13.82
C LEU A 92 16.61 -3.99 14.12
N ALA A 93 17.04 -4.38 15.31
CA ALA A 93 18.45 -4.38 15.71
C ALA A 93 19.31 -5.23 14.76
N ALA A 94 18.86 -6.44 14.43
CA ALA A 94 19.54 -7.33 13.49
C ALA A 94 19.59 -6.76 12.06
N ALA A 95 18.56 -6.00 11.63
CA ALA A 95 18.53 -5.35 10.32
C ALA A 95 19.49 -4.15 10.27
N GLU A 96 19.56 -3.37 11.34
CA GLU A 96 20.49 -2.24 11.46
C GLU A 96 21.95 -2.70 11.44
N GLU A 97 22.27 -3.80 12.13
CA GLU A 97 23.61 -4.37 12.15
C GLU A 97 24.03 -4.84 10.75
N ARG A 98 23.17 -5.58 10.04
CA ARG A 98 23.43 -6.01 8.66
C ARG A 98 23.63 -4.83 7.71
N THR A 99 22.84 -3.77 7.87
CA THR A 99 22.96 -2.56 7.04
C THR A 99 24.28 -1.87 7.31
N ARG A 100 24.69 -1.78 8.59
CA ARG A 100 25.96 -1.17 9.00
C ARG A 100 27.17 -1.93 8.47
N GLU A 101 27.10 -3.25 8.41
CA GLU A 101 28.16 -4.09 7.83
C GLU A 101 28.30 -3.88 6.33
N HIS A 102 27.17 -3.72 5.62
CA HIS A 102 27.15 -3.58 4.17
C HIS A 102 27.67 -2.21 3.67
N TYR A 103 27.61 -1.17 4.51
CA TYR A 103 28.09 0.18 4.17
C TYR A 103 29.45 0.52 4.79
N LYS A 104 30.18 -0.46 5.31
CA LYS A 104 31.55 -0.27 5.83
C LYS A 104 32.65 -0.49 4.78
N GLU A 105 32.31 -0.75 3.51
CA GLU A 105 33.25 -0.83 2.40
C GLU A 105 33.54 0.53 1.75
#